data_b6d7153eaab2d8f85a0e15b276eb2597
#
_entry.id   b6d7153eaab2d8f85a0e15b276eb2597
#
_cell.length_a   1.000
_cell.length_b   1.000
_cell.length_c   1.000
_cell.angle_alpha   90.00
_cell.angle_beta   90.00
_cell.angle_gamma   90.00
#
_symmetry.space_group_name_H-M   'P 1'
#
loop_
_entity.id
_entity.type
_entity.pdbx_description
1 polymer ?
#
loop_
_entity_poly.entity_id
_entity_poly.type
_entity_poly.pdbx_seq_one_letter_code
_entity_poly.pdbx_strand_id
1 'polypeptide(L)'
;MPRVALVLGKSLGGVAIATIQVTILLLLAPLAGFPLSSMNWPLLALVIPLAALGFTALGFAMAWWIDSTQGYHAVMSVALIPLWMLSGAMFPPSGTSRWLAVLTALDPMTYAVSAVRRGFHGAALPLDLVPARSAALTDLAVVAGFAVVALAAAVALCRRRA
;
A
#
# COMPACT_ATOMS: atom_id res chain seq x y z
N MET A 1 17.63 10.73 -21.71
CA MET A 1 16.96 11.18 -20.47
C MET A 1 17.52 10.39 -19.30
N PRO A 2 17.74 11.01 -18.11
CA PRO A 2 18.20 10.24 -16.96
C PRO A 2 17.14 9.22 -16.56
N ARG A 3 17.54 7.97 -16.40
CA ARG A 3 16.63 6.83 -16.10
C ARG A 3 15.86 6.99 -14.79
N VAL A 4 16.47 7.69 -13.85
CA VAL A 4 15.82 8.08 -12.59
C VAL A 4 14.57 8.93 -12.85
N ALA A 5 14.64 9.87 -13.80
CA ALA A 5 13.49 10.70 -14.16
C ALA A 5 12.33 9.86 -14.75
N LEU A 6 12.62 8.79 -15.49
CA LEU A 6 11.63 7.88 -16.03
C LEU A 6 10.93 7.10 -14.90
N VAL A 7 11.71 6.54 -13.96
CA VAL A 7 11.15 5.82 -12.80
C VAL A 7 10.28 6.76 -11.96
N LEU A 8 10.81 7.95 -11.64
CA LEU A 8 10.07 8.94 -10.84
C LEU A 8 8.80 9.42 -11.56
N GLY A 9 8.90 9.75 -12.85
CA GLY A 9 7.74 10.19 -13.63
C GLY A 9 6.63 9.14 -13.69
N LYS A 10 6.98 7.88 -13.94
CA LYS A 10 6.01 6.78 -13.93
C LYS A 10 5.42 6.53 -12.55
N SER A 11 6.26 6.54 -11.50
CA SER A 11 5.80 6.34 -10.12
C SER A 11 4.88 7.47 -9.67
N LEU A 12 5.22 8.73 -9.94
CA LEU A 12 4.39 9.90 -9.64
C LEU A 12 3.07 9.88 -10.42
N GLY A 13 3.09 9.46 -11.67
CA GLY A 13 1.86 9.27 -12.46
C GLY A 13 0.93 8.24 -11.83
N GLY A 14 1.45 7.09 -11.39
CA GLY A 14 0.69 6.07 -10.66
C GLY A 14 0.14 6.59 -9.33
N VAL A 15 0.95 7.33 -8.56
CA VAL A 15 0.52 7.98 -7.31
C VAL A 15 -0.64 8.96 -7.57
N ALA A 16 -0.54 9.79 -8.61
CA ALA A 16 -1.59 10.75 -8.95
C ALA A 16 -2.90 10.03 -9.27
N ILE A 17 -2.87 9.01 -10.12
CA ILE A 17 -4.06 8.22 -10.48
C ILE A 17 -4.66 7.55 -9.24
N ALA A 18 -3.84 6.86 -8.44
CA ALA A 18 -4.31 6.18 -7.23
C ALA A 18 -4.90 7.16 -6.21
N THR A 19 -4.26 8.31 -6.01
CA THR A 19 -4.75 9.34 -5.09
C THR A 19 -6.09 9.91 -5.55
N ILE A 20 -6.27 10.18 -6.84
CA ILE A 20 -7.55 10.64 -7.40
C ILE A 20 -8.64 9.58 -7.17
N GLN A 21 -8.36 8.31 -7.50
CA GLN A 21 -9.33 7.22 -7.31
C GLN A 21 -9.75 7.07 -5.84
N VAL A 22 -8.79 7.07 -4.92
CA VAL A 22 -9.08 6.95 -3.49
C VAL A 22 -9.82 8.19 -2.98
N THR A 23 -9.48 9.39 -3.46
CA THR A 23 -10.20 10.63 -3.09
C THR A 23 -11.67 10.55 -3.50
N ILE A 24 -11.96 10.05 -4.70
CA ILE A 24 -13.36 9.83 -5.14
C ILE A 24 -14.07 8.85 -4.21
N LEU A 25 -13.43 7.73 -3.85
CA LEU A 25 -14.01 6.78 -2.91
C LEU A 25 -14.23 7.38 -1.51
N LEU A 26 -13.29 8.21 -1.03
CA LEU A 26 -13.43 8.93 0.24
C LEU A 26 -14.64 9.87 0.23
N LEU A 27 -14.87 10.57 -0.88
CA LEU A 27 -16.05 11.45 -1.01
C LEU A 27 -17.37 10.66 -1.03
N LEU A 28 -17.36 9.40 -1.43
CA LEU A 28 -18.50 8.50 -1.39
C LEU A 28 -18.68 7.80 -0.03
N ALA A 29 -17.73 7.90 0.90
CA ALA A 29 -17.77 7.24 2.19
C ALA A 29 -19.01 7.56 3.05
N PRO A 30 -19.58 8.79 3.02
CA PRO A 30 -20.82 9.08 3.73
C PRO A 30 -22.01 8.21 3.31
N LEU A 31 -22.07 7.79 2.05
CA LEU A 31 -23.11 6.88 1.55
C LEU A 31 -23.02 5.48 2.20
N ALA A 32 -21.83 5.10 2.66
CA ALA A 32 -21.58 3.87 3.39
C ALA A 32 -21.66 4.03 4.92
N GLY A 33 -22.10 5.19 5.40
CA GLY A 33 -22.27 5.47 6.83
C GLY A 33 -21.02 6.00 7.54
N PHE A 34 -19.97 6.36 6.81
CA PHE A 34 -18.75 6.93 7.39
C PHE A 34 -18.76 8.46 7.27
N PRO A 35 -19.04 9.21 8.34
CA PRO A 35 -19.08 10.67 8.27
C PRO A 35 -17.67 11.25 8.01
N LEU A 36 -17.57 12.17 7.06
CA LEU A 36 -16.29 12.82 6.71
C LEU A 36 -15.66 13.57 7.88
N SER A 37 -16.47 14.01 8.85
CA SER A 37 -16.03 14.74 10.04
C SER A 37 -15.26 13.88 11.04
N SER A 38 -15.44 12.55 11.04
CA SER A 38 -14.73 11.62 11.93
C SER A 38 -13.40 11.16 11.38
N MET A 39 -13.12 11.45 10.11
CA MET A 39 -11.90 10.98 9.43
C MET A 39 -10.67 11.77 9.85
N ASN A 40 -9.56 11.06 10.01
CA ASN A 40 -8.24 11.66 10.20
C ASN A 40 -7.61 11.99 8.84
N TRP A 41 -7.96 13.15 8.29
CA TRP A 41 -7.49 13.61 6.98
C TRP A 41 -5.97 13.71 6.85
N PRO A 42 -5.22 14.24 7.85
CA PRO A 42 -3.76 14.26 7.79
C PRO A 42 -3.15 12.87 7.61
N LEU A 43 -3.66 11.86 8.32
CA LEU A 43 -3.19 10.49 8.21
C LEU A 43 -3.48 9.90 6.83
N LEU A 44 -4.69 10.08 6.32
CA LEU A 44 -5.10 9.62 4.98
C LEU A 44 -4.28 10.30 3.88
N ALA A 45 -4.07 11.62 3.98
CA ALA A 45 -3.28 12.38 3.01
C ALA A 45 -1.81 11.96 2.95
N LEU A 46 -1.27 11.37 4.02
CA LEU A 46 0.09 10.85 4.06
C LEU A 46 0.15 9.39 3.59
N VAL A 47 -0.70 8.52 4.13
CA VAL A 47 -0.59 7.08 3.88
C VAL A 47 -0.98 6.70 2.47
N ILE A 48 -1.99 7.33 1.88
CA ILE A 48 -2.48 6.99 0.54
C ILE A 48 -1.40 7.21 -0.53
N PRO A 49 -0.77 8.41 -0.64
CA PRO A 49 0.30 8.62 -1.62
C PRO A 49 1.54 7.77 -1.34
N LEU A 50 1.91 7.53 -0.07
CA LEU A 50 3.05 6.69 0.30
C LEU A 50 2.82 5.23 -0.12
N ALA A 51 1.67 4.67 0.19
CA ALA A 51 1.32 3.32 -0.23
C ALA A 51 1.27 3.21 -1.76
N ALA A 52 0.62 4.17 -2.43
CA ALA A 52 0.57 4.23 -3.88
C ALA A 52 1.97 4.29 -4.50
N LEU A 53 2.89 5.09 -3.94
CA LEU A 53 4.28 5.17 -4.38
C LEU A 53 5.00 3.82 -4.24
N GLY A 54 4.87 3.17 -3.08
CA GLY A 54 5.52 1.89 -2.81
C GLY A 54 5.05 0.79 -3.77
N PHE A 55 3.74 0.61 -3.91
CA PHE A 55 3.19 -0.43 -4.79
C PHE A 55 3.39 -0.12 -6.28
N THR A 56 3.32 1.14 -6.70
CA THR A 56 3.63 1.52 -8.09
C THR A 56 5.11 1.28 -8.41
N ALA A 57 6.02 1.66 -7.50
CA ALA A 57 7.45 1.42 -7.67
C ALA A 57 7.78 -0.08 -7.68
N LEU A 58 7.13 -0.89 -6.84
CA LEU A 58 7.24 -2.34 -6.85
C LEU A 58 6.78 -2.92 -8.19
N GLY A 59 5.59 -2.54 -8.65
CA GLY A 59 5.07 -2.96 -9.95
C GLY A 59 5.99 -2.58 -11.10
N PHE A 60 6.58 -1.38 -11.07
CA PHE A 60 7.56 -0.93 -12.05
C PHE A 60 8.85 -1.76 -12.00
N ALA A 61 9.37 -2.06 -10.80
CA ALA A 61 10.54 -2.90 -10.62
C ALA A 61 10.31 -4.31 -11.19
N MET A 62 9.14 -4.90 -10.94
CA MET A 62 8.78 -6.22 -11.47
C MET A 62 8.60 -6.18 -12.99
N ALA A 63 7.97 -5.14 -13.54
CA ALA A 63 7.84 -4.96 -14.99
C ALA A 63 9.20 -4.84 -15.69
N TRP A 64 10.19 -4.28 -15.01
CA TRP A 64 11.56 -4.19 -15.52
C TRP A 64 12.35 -5.50 -15.43
N TRP A 65 11.93 -6.38 -14.54
CA TRP A 65 12.58 -7.68 -14.32
C TRP A 65 12.02 -8.77 -15.24
N ILE A 66 10.76 -8.66 -15.66
CA ILE A 66 10.03 -9.66 -16.44
C ILE A 66 9.93 -9.22 -17.91
N ASP A 67 10.44 -10.05 -18.83
CA ASP A 67 10.54 -9.69 -20.24
C ASP A 67 9.23 -9.92 -21.03
N SER A 68 8.21 -10.58 -20.45
CA SER A 68 6.94 -10.84 -21.11
C SER A 68 5.76 -10.21 -20.36
N THR A 69 4.83 -9.61 -21.09
CA THR A 69 3.59 -9.03 -20.52
C THR A 69 2.76 -10.08 -19.79
N GLN A 70 2.71 -11.30 -20.34
CA GLN A 70 1.94 -12.39 -19.77
C GLN A 70 2.59 -12.89 -18.45
N GLY A 71 3.93 -13.01 -18.43
CA GLY A 71 4.69 -13.34 -17.23
C GLY A 71 4.53 -12.27 -16.13
N TYR A 72 4.53 -10.99 -16.51
CA TYR A 72 4.29 -9.90 -15.58
C TYR A 72 2.93 -10.03 -14.88
N HIS A 73 1.85 -10.21 -15.64
CA HIS A 73 0.51 -10.38 -15.06
C HIS A 73 0.41 -11.62 -14.17
N ALA A 74 1.02 -12.72 -14.57
CA ALA A 74 1.02 -13.95 -13.77
C ALA A 74 1.74 -13.74 -12.43
N VAL A 75 2.95 -13.17 -12.44
CA VAL A 75 3.74 -12.91 -11.22
C VAL A 75 3.04 -11.89 -10.32
N MET A 76 2.50 -10.80 -10.91
CA MET A 76 1.75 -9.79 -10.14
C MET A 76 0.53 -10.41 -9.45
N SER A 77 -0.22 -11.25 -10.16
CA SER A 77 -1.39 -11.92 -9.56
C SER A 77 -0.99 -12.87 -8.44
N VAL A 78 0.04 -13.71 -8.66
CA VAL A 78 0.51 -14.67 -7.66
C VAL A 78 1.13 -13.99 -6.44
N ALA A 79 1.75 -12.81 -6.61
CA ALA A 79 2.36 -12.07 -5.50
C ALA A 79 1.34 -11.18 -4.79
N LEU A 80 0.59 -10.35 -5.52
CA LEU A 80 -0.24 -9.30 -4.91
C LEU A 80 -1.56 -9.84 -4.36
N ILE A 81 -2.16 -10.89 -4.95
CA ILE A 81 -3.42 -11.42 -4.44
C ILE A 81 -3.26 -12.02 -3.03
N PRO A 82 -2.24 -12.88 -2.74
CA PRO A 82 -2.00 -13.34 -1.40
C PRO A 82 -1.67 -12.20 -0.41
N LEU A 83 -0.83 -11.23 -0.81
CA LEU A 83 -0.55 -10.06 0.03
C LEU A 83 -1.85 -9.31 0.39
N TRP A 84 -2.69 -9.04 -0.60
CA TRP A 84 -3.97 -8.39 -0.36
C TRP A 84 -4.89 -9.18 0.55
N MET A 85 -4.98 -10.50 0.37
CA MET A 85 -5.78 -11.36 1.25
C MET A 85 -5.24 -11.37 2.68
N LEU A 86 -3.91 -11.41 2.85
CA LEU A 86 -3.23 -11.42 4.15
C LEU A 86 -3.23 -10.06 4.84
N SER A 87 -3.38 -8.97 4.09
CA SER A 87 -3.33 -7.60 4.62
C SER A 87 -4.41 -7.25 5.65
N GLY A 88 -5.33 -8.18 5.91
CA GLY A 88 -6.48 -7.94 6.76
C GLY A 88 -7.62 -7.19 6.06
N ALA A 89 -7.50 -6.86 4.77
CA ALA A 89 -8.55 -6.15 4.04
C ALA A 89 -9.85 -6.95 3.96
N MET A 90 -9.75 -8.27 3.78
CA MET A 90 -10.90 -9.18 3.69
C MET A 90 -11.22 -9.87 5.02
N PHE A 91 -10.20 -10.19 5.81
CA PHE A 91 -10.37 -10.91 7.07
C PHE A 91 -9.80 -10.09 8.21
N PRO A 92 -10.51 -9.94 9.35
CA PRO A 92 -9.97 -9.24 10.49
C PRO A 92 -8.73 -9.97 11.01
N PRO A 93 -7.66 -9.24 11.38
CA PRO A 93 -6.40 -9.85 11.85
C PRO A 93 -6.51 -10.48 13.24
N SER A 94 -7.64 -10.27 13.93
CA SER A 94 -7.93 -10.85 15.23
C SER A 94 -8.22 -12.37 15.12
N GLY A 95 -7.62 -13.18 16.00
CA GLY A 95 -7.88 -14.62 16.04
C GLY A 95 -7.10 -15.47 15.03
N THR A 96 -6.12 -14.87 14.34
CA THR A 96 -5.28 -15.60 13.40
C THR A 96 -4.28 -16.54 14.09
N SER A 97 -3.97 -17.68 13.47
CA SER A 97 -2.94 -18.60 13.94
C SER A 97 -1.56 -17.92 13.96
N ARG A 98 -0.66 -18.39 14.84
CA ARG A 98 0.65 -17.77 15.08
C ARG A 98 1.50 -17.61 13.81
N TRP A 99 1.49 -18.59 12.92
CA TRP A 99 2.23 -18.54 11.66
C TRP A 99 1.66 -17.48 10.70
N LEU A 100 0.34 -17.34 10.65
CA LEU A 100 -0.33 -16.34 9.83
C LEU A 100 -0.05 -14.93 10.36
N ALA A 101 -0.03 -14.74 11.67
CA ALA A 101 0.34 -13.48 12.31
C ALA A 101 1.77 -13.03 11.96
N VAL A 102 2.70 -13.97 11.76
CA VAL A 102 4.06 -13.63 11.28
C VAL A 102 4.04 -13.19 9.83
N LEU A 103 3.30 -13.86 8.97
CA LEU A 103 3.18 -13.48 7.55
C LEU A 103 2.53 -12.10 7.38
N THR A 104 1.44 -11.83 8.10
CA THR A 104 0.80 -10.51 8.10
C THR A 104 1.71 -9.41 8.64
N ALA A 105 2.55 -9.71 9.62
CA ALA A 105 3.51 -8.75 10.16
C ALA A 105 4.66 -8.41 9.18
N LEU A 106 4.95 -9.28 8.22
CA LEU A 106 5.96 -9.05 7.18
C LEU A 106 5.36 -8.34 5.94
N ASP A 107 4.06 -8.32 5.82
CA ASP A 107 3.36 -7.74 4.67
C ASP A 107 3.19 -6.21 4.82
N PRO A 108 3.83 -5.39 3.98
CA PRO A 108 3.69 -3.93 4.03
C PRO A 108 2.25 -3.47 3.73
N MET A 109 1.46 -4.28 3.01
CA MET A 109 0.08 -3.96 2.71
C MET A 109 -0.80 -4.00 3.97
N THR A 110 -0.47 -4.85 4.94
CA THR A 110 -1.13 -4.92 6.24
C THR A 110 -1.06 -3.57 6.97
N TYR A 111 0.09 -2.92 6.95
CA TYR A 111 0.28 -1.62 7.60
C TYR A 111 -0.40 -0.48 6.83
N ALA A 112 -0.41 -0.55 5.49
CA ALA A 112 -1.14 0.40 4.68
C ALA A 112 -2.66 0.33 4.96
N VAL A 113 -3.24 -0.88 4.99
CA VAL A 113 -4.65 -1.12 5.31
C VAL A 113 -4.96 -0.68 6.74
N SER A 114 -4.09 -1.01 7.71
CA SER A 114 -4.23 -0.58 9.10
C SER A 114 -4.26 0.95 9.23
N ALA A 115 -3.32 1.66 8.60
CA ALA A 115 -3.27 3.11 8.63
C ALA A 115 -4.50 3.77 7.96
N VAL A 116 -4.97 3.22 6.84
CA VAL A 116 -6.19 3.68 6.17
C VAL A 116 -7.40 3.49 7.08
N ARG A 117 -7.55 2.33 7.73
CA ARG A 117 -8.64 2.09 8.70
C ARG A 117 -8.61 3.06 9.85
N ARG A 118 -7.40 3.37 10.39
CA ARG A 118 -7.25 4.43 11.42
C ARG A 118 -7.68 5.79 10.91
N GLY A 119 -7.37 6.09 9.66
CA GLY A 119 -7.81 7.32 9.01
C GLY A 119 -9.34 7.41 8.88
N PHE A 120 -9.98 6.31 8.50
CA PHE A 120 -11.44 6.25 8.34
C PHE A 120 -12.21 6.32 9.66
N HIS A 121 -11.79 5.52 10.64
CA HIS A 121 -12.52 5.39 11.90
C HIS A 121 -12.13 6.46 12.93
N GLY A 122 -10.97 7.14 12.76
CA GLY A 122 -10.49 8.11 13.72
C GLY A 122 -10.39 7.54 15.14
N ALA A 123 -11.00 8.22 16.10
CA ALA A 123 -11.01 7.78 17.50
C ALA A 123 -11.92 6.57 17.79
N ALA A 124 -12.84 6.24 16.89
CA ALA A 124 -13.81 5.15 17.05
C ALA A 124 -13.33 3.82 16.42
N LEU A 125 -12.01 3.68 16.20
CA LEU A 125 -11.43 2.50 15.56
C LEU A 125 -11.65 1.23 16.40
N PRO A 126 -12.34 0.19 15.87
CA PRO A 126 -12.40 -1.11 16.51
C PRO A 126 -11.01 -1.77 16.50
N LEU A 127 -10.52 -2.17 17.68
CA LEU A 127 -9.15 -2.71 17.84
C LEU A 127 -8.94 -4.08 17.17
N ASP A 128 -10.02 -4.80 16.91
CA ASP A 128 -10.03 -6.07 16.17
C ASP A 128 -9.73 -5.93 14.69
N LEU A 129 -9.89 -4.72 14.14
CA LEU A 129 -9.63 -4.43 12.72
C LEU A 129 -8.17 -4.09 12.39
N VAL A 130 -7.30 -3.95 13.39
CA VAL A 130 -5.89 -3.62 13.21
C VAL A 130 -5.00 -4.64 13.93
N PRO A 131 -3.78 -4.89 13.44
CA PRO A 131 -2.85 -5.76 14.14
C PRO A 131 -2.56 -5.26 15.56
N ALA A 132 -2.51 -6.16 16.53
CA ALA A 132 -2.36 -5.84 17.96
C ALA A 132 -1.12 -4.99 18.30
N ARG A 133 -0.09 -5.00 17.46
CA ARG A 133 1.16 -4.25 17.63
C ARG A 133 1.26 -3.01 16.75
N SER A 134 0.25 -2.72 15.92
CA SER A 134 0.30 -1.55 15.03
C SER A 134 -0.12 -0.28 15.75
N ALA A 135 0.64 0.80 15.52
CA ALA A 135 0.30 2.16 15.89
C ALA A 135 0.38 3.02 14.63
N ALA A 136 -0.27 4.18 14.62
CA ALA A 136 -0.27 5.03 13.42
C ALA A 136 1.15 5.39 12.93
N LEU A 137 2.08 5.65 13.87
CA LEU A 137 3.48 5.93 13.53
C LEU A 137 4.20 4.70 12.99
N THR A 138 3.95 3.52 13.55
CA THR A 138 4.54 2.26 13.08
C THR A 138 4.03 1.94 11.67
N ASP A 139 2.74 2.07 11.44
CA ASP A 139 2.12 1.83 10.15
C ASP A 139 2.73 2.76 9.08
N LEU A 140 2.82 4.07 9.38
CA LEU A 140 3.44 5.04 8.48
C LEU A 140 4.93 4.76 8.25
N ALA A 141 5.69 4.41 9.28
CA ALA A 141 7.12 4.12 9.16
C ALA A 141 7.37 2.90 8.27
N VAL A 142 6.57 1.83 8.41
CA VAL A 142 6.69 0.63 7.57
C VAL A 142 6.30 0.93 6.13
N VAL A 143 5.20 1.65 5.89
CA VAL A 143 4.76 2.03 4.54
C VAL A 143 5.78 2.95 3.87
N ALA A 144 6.33 3.93 4.60
CA ALA A 144 7.37 4.82 4.07
C ALA A 144 8.67 4.05 3.76
N GLY A 145 9.11 3.18 4.66
CA GLY A 145 10.27 2.31 4.45
C GLY A 145 10.09 1.42 3.23
N PHE A 146 8.93 0.79 3.09
CA PHE A 146 8.57 0.00 1.91
C PHE A 146 8.62 0.83 0.61
N ALA A 147 8.05 2.04 0.61
CA ALA A 147 8.07 2.92 -0.54
C ALA A 147 9.50 3.31 -0.96
N VAL A 148 10.36 3.61 0.02
CA VAL A 148 11.79 3.92 -0.24
C VAL A 148 12.51 2.72 -0.82
N VAL A 149 12.34 1.53 -0.23
CA VAL A 149 13.00 0.29 -0.69
C VAL A 149 12.52 -0.08 -2.10
N ALA A 150 11.21 -0.04 -2.36
CA ALA A 150 10.64 -0.34 -3.67
C ALA A 150 11.13 0.64 -4.73
N LEU A 151 11.19 1.93 -4.42
CA LEU A 151 11.68 2.95 -5.33
C LEU A 151 13.19 2.78 -5.61
N ALA A 152 13.98 2.50 -4.58
CA ALA A 152 15.40 2.21 -4.73
C ALA A 152 15.65 0.97 -5.59
N ALA A 153 14.87 -0.09 -5.39
CA ALA A 153 14.92 -1.30 -6.22
C ALA A 153 14.56 -1.01 -7.67
N ALA A 154 13.49 -0.24 -7.92
CA ALA A 154 13.09 0.16 -9.27
C ALA A 154 14.19 0.95 -9.99
N VAL A 155 14.82 1.91 -9.31
CA VAL A 155 15.95 2.70 -9.84
C VAL A 155 17.17 1.80 -10.11
N ALA A 156 17.49 0.91 -9.18
CA ALA A 156 18.65 0.01 -9.31
C ALA A 156 18.49 -0.95 -10.50
N LEU A 157 17.30 -1.57 -10.66
CA LEU A 157 17.00 -2.46 -11.78
C LEU A 157 17.01 -1.70 -13.12
N CYS A 158 16.45 -0.50 -13.16
CA CYS A 158 16.48 0.36 -14.35
C CYS A 158 17.92 0.72 -14.78
N ARG A 159 18.86 0.83 -13.83
CA ARG A 159 20.27 1.12 -14.11
C ARG A 159 21.04 -0.11 -14.61
N ARG A 160 20.73 -1.33 -14.11
CA ARG A 160 21.48 -2.55 -14.42
C ARG A 160 21.21 -3.13 -15.80
N ARG A 161 19.99 -2.94 -16.34
CA ARG A 161 19.59 -3.47 -17.66
C ARG A 161 19.89 -2.50 -18.83
N ALA A 162 20.89 -1.74 -18.68
CA ALA A 162 21.52 -0.88 -19.68
C ALA A 162 22.84 -1.43 -20.08
#